data_c6ad1ca5417e40acc2ad87aa700dcffe
#
_entry.id   c6ad1ca5417e40acc2ad87aa700dcffe
#
_cell.length_a   1.000
_cell.length_b   1.000
_cell.length_c   1.000
_cell.angle_alpha   90.00
_cell.angle_beta   90.00
_cell.angle_gamma   90.00
#
_symmetry.space_group_name_H-M   'P 1'
#
loop_
_entity.id
_entity.type
_entity.pdbx_description
1 polymer ?
#
loop_
_entity_poly.entity_id
_entity_poly.type
_entity_poly.pdbx_seq_one_letter_code
_entity_poly.pdbx_strand_id
1 'polypeptide(L)'
;IILADTPGIFAPKRRLDRAMVNAAWEGTVAAGAVVLVGDPIKQRKHELIPLLEGLKDRPERKLLVLNKVDASAKEPLLALAQELTANVDFAEVFFVSALTGDGVPELKAHLASLMPEGPWHYPEDQVSDASERLLAAEVTREQLYRQLHEELPYDSAVRPESYQQRKDGSIEIHQQIVVGRASQKPIVLGKRGARIKAIGEAARKELSAMLGVPVHLYLH
;
A
#
# COMPACT_ATOMS: atom_id res chain seq x y z
N ILE A 1 -11.08 8.27 11.21
CA ILE A 1 -10.19 8.76 10.12
C ILE A 1 -10.36 7.85 8.94
N ILE A 2 -10.49 8.42 7.74
CA ILE A 2 -10.40 7.69 6.48
C ILE A 2 -9.06 8.05 5.84
N LEU A 3 -8.28 7.04 5.48
CA LEU A 3 -7.03 7.20 4.74
C LEU A 3 -7.29 6.87 3.28
N ALA A 4 -7.03 7.82 2.38
CA ALA A 4 -7.03 7.57 0.96
C ALA A 4 -5.59 7.30 0.51
N ASP A 5 -5.30 6.05 0.11
CA ASP A 5 -4.03 5.71 -0.51
C ASP A 5 -4.02 6.18 -1.97
N THR A 6 -2.95 6.84 -2.36
CA THR A 6 -2.81 7.37 -3.71
C THR A 6 -1.60 6.75 -4.41
N PRO A 7 -1.64 6.57 -5.73
CA PRO A 7 -0.44 6.21 -6.46
C PRO A 7 0.71 7.16 -6.16
N GLY A 8 1.95 6.65 -6.14
CA GLY A 8 3.13 7.49 -5.95
C GLY A 8 3.22 8.56 -7.06
N ILE A 9 3.57 9.78 -6.67
CA ILE A 9 3.78 10.89 -7.61
C ILE A 9 5.23 10.85 -8.09
N PHE A 10 5.42 10.74 -9.39
CA PHE A 10 6.72 10.67 -10.05
C PHE A 10 6.66 11.36 -11.41
N ALA A 11 7.82 11.60 -12.03
CA ALA A 11 7.87 12.17 -13.38
C ALA A 11 7.28 11.20 -14.41
N PRO A 12 6.11 11.49 -15.01
CA PRO A 12 5.40 10.54 -15.85
C PRO A 12 6.10 10.39 -17.21
N LYS A 13 6.39 9.16 -17.61
CA LYS A 13 7.00 8.83 -18.90
C LYS A 13 5.99 8.28 -19.91
N ARG A 14 4.93 7.63 -19.45
CA ARG A 14 3.90 6.98 -20.26
C ARG A 14 2.52 7.61 -20.01
N ARG A 15 1.56 7.30 -20.89
CA ARG A 15 0.17 7.78 -20.73
C ARG A 15 -0.48 7.30 -19.42
N LEU A 16 -0.21 6.05 -19.04
CA LEU A 16 -0.69 5.47 -17.78
C LEU A 16 -0.11 6.22 -16.58
N ASP A 17 1.18 6.53 -16.61
CA ASP A 17 1.85 7.27 -15.53
C ASP A 17 1.20 8.63 -15.28
N ARG A 18 0.83 9.34 -16.36
CA ARG A 18 0.09 10.62 -16.25
C ARG A 18 -1.27 10.47 -15.62
N ALA A 19 -2.01 9.41 -15.98
CA ALA A 19 -3.30 9.12 -15.37
C ALA A 19 -3.17 8.80 -13.88
N MET A 20 -2.13 8.05 -13.49
CA MET A 20 -1.84 7.75 -12.07
C MET A 20 -1.49 9.01 -11.27
N VAL A 21 -0.64 9.88 -11.81
CA VAL A 21 -0.28 11.15 -11.16
C VAL A 21 -1.50 12.07 -11.03
N ASN A 22 -2.35 12.15 -12.06
CA ASN A 22 -3.57 12.94 -11.98
C ASN A 22 -4.54 12.37 -10.92
N ALA A 23 -4.74 11.05 -10.90
CA ALA A 23 -5.57 10.40 -9.90
C ALA A 23 -5.05 10.63 -8.46
N ALA A 24 -3.71 10.64 -8.28
CA ALA A 24 -3.11 10.98 -6.99
C ALA A 24 -3.45 12.42 -6.55
N TRP A 25 -3.36 13.38 -7.47
CA TRP A 25 -3.73 14.77 -7.17
C TRP A 25 -5.24 14.96 -6.98
N GLU A 26 -6.07 14.28 -7.74
CA GLU A 26 -7.54 14.30 -7.56
C GLU A 26 -7.93 13.74 -6.19
N GLY A 27 -7.25 12.69 -5.72
CA GLY A 27 -7.48 12.09 -4.40
C GLY A 27 -7.17 13.03 -3.23
N THR A 28 -6.40 14.11 -3.45
CA THR A 28 -6.15 15.12 -2.40
C THR A 28 -7.24 16.19 -2.32
N VAL A 29 -8.07 16.32 -3.35
CA VAL A 29 -9.17 17.30 -3.37
C VAL A 29 -10.21 16.92 -2.32
N ALA A 30 -10.59 17.89 -1.49
CA ALA A 30 -11.49 17.71 -0.35
C ALA A 30 -10.93 16.83 0.80
N ALA A 31 -9.65 16.49 0.80
CA ALA A 31 -9.01 15.89 1.95
C ALA A 31 -8.85 16.90 3.10
N GLY A 32 -9.07 16.49 4.34
CA GLY A 32 -8.85 17.34 5.52
C GLY A 32 -7.37 17.64 5.77
N ALA A 33 -6.49 16.74 5.31
CA ALA A 33 -5.04 16.92 5.31
C ALA A 33 -4.38 16.06 4.22
N VAL A 34 -3.26 16.51 3.70
CA VAL A 34 -2.40 15.78 2.77
C VAL A 34 -1.12 15.37 3.51
N VAL A 35 -0.82 14.09 3.50
CA VAL A 35 0.38 13.54 4.14
C VAL A 35 1.39 13.17 3.07
N LEU A 36 2.52 13.88 3.03
CA LEU A 36 3.66 13.50 2.21
C LEU A 36 4.53 12.51 2.98
N VAL A 37 4.62 11.28 2.48
CA VAL A 37 5.49 10.25 3.06
C VAL A 37 6.80 10.19 2.28
N GLY A 38 7.92 10.48 2.96
CA GLY A 38 9.27 10.43 2.40
C GLY A 38 10.05 9.20 2.88
N ASP A 39 10.84 8.59 1.98
CA ASP A 39 11.84 7.56 2.28
C ASP A 39 13.25 8.18 2.22
N PRO A 40 13.87 8.49 3.36
CA PRO A 40 15.18 9.18 3.40
C PRO A 40 16.33 8.33 2.86
N ILE A 41 16.12 7.01 2.70
CA ILE A 41 17.17 6.07 2.26
C ILE A 41 17.19 5.95 0.74
N LYS A 42 16.02 5.82 0.12
CA LYS A 42 15.90 5.51 -1.32
C LYS A 42 15.55 6.70 -2.18
N GLN A 43 14.90 7.69 -1.62
CA GLN A 43 14.34 8.79 -2.39
C GLN A 43 15.42 9.79 -2.79
N ARG A 44 15.59 9.96 -4.10
CA ARG A 44 16.54 10.94 -4.63
C ARG A 44 15.91 12.32 -4.64
N LYS A 45 16.69 13.36 -4.32
CA LYS A 45 16.22 14.75 -4.27
C LYS A 45 15.45 15.19 -5.52
N HIS A 46 15.95 14.86 -6.70
CA HIS A 46 15.31 15.26 -7.97
C HIS A 46 13.93 14.62 -8.20
N GLU A 47 13.61 13.52 -7.50
CA GLU A 47 12.29 12.88 -7.55
C GLU A 47 11.26 13.60 -6.69
N LEU A 48 11.72 14.31 -5.66
CA LEU A 48 10.87 15.08 -4.74
C LEU A 48 10.49 16.46 -5.29
N ILE A 49 11.34 17.09 -6.11
CA ILE A 49 11.12 18.45 -6.59
C ILE A 49 9.75 18.66 -7.26
N PRO A 50 9.34 17.84 -8.26
CA PRO A 50 8.04 18.02 -8.91
C PRO A 50 6.86 17.84 -7.94
N LEU A 51 7.05 17.00 -6.92
CA LEU A 51 6.05 16.74 -5.91
C LEU A 51 5.92 17.93 -4.93
N LEU A 52 7.04 18.50 -4.51
CA LEU A 52 7.05 19.71 -3.67
C LEU A 52 6.46 20.90 -4.41
N GLU A 53 6.81 21.10 -5.69
CA GLU A 53 6.21 22.13 -6.54
C GLU A 53 4.69 21.97 -6.65
N GLY A 54 4.21 20.73 -6.86
CA GLY A 54 2.78 20.45 -6.91
C GLY A 54 2.05 20.66 -5.59
N LEU A 55 2.74 20.53 -4.44
CA LEU A 55 2.17 20.76 -3.12
C LEU A 55 2.18 22.23 -2.70
N LYS A 56 3.11 23.03 -3.20
CA LYS A 56 3.40 24.39 -2.74
C LYS A 56 2.16 25.29 -2.70
N ASP A 57 1.41 25.31 -3.77
CA ASP A 57 0.27 26.22 -3.96
C ASP A 57 -1.08 25.60 -3.56
N ARG A 58 -1.09 24.41 -2.98
CA ARG A 58 -2.33 23.75 -2.59
C ARG A 58 -2.83 24.29 -1.26
N PRO A 59 -4.16 24.45 -1.10
CA PRO A 59 -4.75 25.01 0.11
C PRO A 59 -4.84 24.03 1.27
N GLU A 60 -4.78 22.71 1.00
CA GLU A 60 -4.95 21.68 2.00
C GLU A 60 -3.82 21.74 3.03
N ARG A 61 -4.13 21.39 4.30
CA ARG A 61 -3.13 21.24 5.34
C ARG A 61 -2.15 20.14 4.96
N LYS A 62 -0.87 20.43 5.00
CA LYS A 62 0.20 19.50 4.59
C LYS A 62 0.97 19.03 5.81
N LEU A 63 1.20 17.73 5.89
CA LEU A 63 2.05 17.08 6.89
C LEU A 63 3.19 16.35 6.19
N LEU A 64 4.39 16.45 6.73
CA LEU A 64 5.54 15.68 6.27
C LEU A 64 5.77 14.51 7.21
N VAL A 65 5.86 13.30 6.65
CA VAL A 65 6.21 12.08 7.39
C VAL A 65 7.48 11.49 6.81
N LEU A 66 8.56 11.49 7.56
CA LEU A 66 9.81 10.82 7.20
C LEU A 66 9.82 9.42 7.82
N ASN A 67 9.67 8.40 6.98
CA ASN A 67 9.58 7.00 7.39
C ASN A 67 10.97 6.35 7.42
N LYS A 68 11.08 5.18 8.06
CA LYS A 68 12.30 4.37 8.19
C LYS A 68 13.38 4.99 9.07
N VAL A 69 12.97 5.66 10.14
CA VAL A 69 13.90 6.22 11.13
C VAL A 69 14.76 5.15 11.82
N ASP A 70 14.27 3.92 11.87
CA ASP A 70 14.99 2.74 12.37
C ASP A 70 16.24 2.39 11.56
N ALA A 71 16.26 2.76 10.28
CA ALA A 71 17.34 2.47 9.34
C ALA A 71 18.15 3.72 8.91
N SER A 72 17.88 4.88 9.51
CA SER A 72 18.47 6.17 9.12
C SER A 72 19.17 6.84 10.30
N ALA A 73 20.32 7.49 10.05
CA ALA A 73 20.94 8.35 11.05
C ALA A 73 20.16 9.64 11.26
N LYS A 74 20.20 10.22 12.47
CA LYS A 74 19.40 11.39 12.85
C LYS A 74 19.80 12.65 12.07
N GLU A 75 21.07 12.89 11.86
CA GLU A 75 21.58 14.10 11.21
C GLU A 75 21.08 14.23 9.75
N PRO A 76 21.19 13.19 8.88
CA PRO A 76 20.61 13.23 7.54
C PRO A 76 19.10 13.41 7.52
N LEU A 77 18.36 12.81 8.48
CA LEU A 77 16.93 12.98 8.61
C LEU A 77 16.53 14.42 8.88
N LEU A 78 17.20 15.07 9.85
CA LEU A 78 16.96 16.47 10.20
C LEU A 78 17.32 17.41 9.05
N ALA A 79 18.44 17.16 8.36
CA ALA A 79 18.85 17.96 7.19
C ALA A 79 17.81 17.84 6.06
N LEU A 80 17.30 16.63 5.80
CA LEU A 80 16.27 16.41 4.81
C LEU A 80 14.95 17.11 5.20
N ALA A 81 14.53 17.01 6.46
CA ALA A 81 13.35 17.70 6.96
C ALA A 81 13.45 19.21 6.76
N GLN A 82 14.59 19.83 7.12
CA GLN A 82 14.85 21.25 6.93
C GLN A 82 14.78 21.65 5.45
N GLU A 83 15.37 20.86 4.57
CA GLU A 83 15.36 21.13 3.13
C GLU A 83 13.93 21.06 2.56
N LEU A 84 13.14 20.06 2.95
CA LEU A 84 11.77 19.90 2.45
C LEU A 84 10.84 21.00 2.97
N THR A 85 10.95 21.36 4.25
CA THR A 85 10.16 22.44 4.87
C THR A 85 10.53 23.85 4.38
N ALA A 86 11.74 24.04 3.86
CA ALA A 86 12.12 25.30 3.22
C ALA A 86 11.38 25.54 1.89
N ASN A 87 10.88 24.49 1.24
CA ASN A 87 10.23 24.58 -0.06
C ASN A 87 8.70 24.59 0.02
N VAL A 88 8.13 23.93 1.03
CA VAL A 88 6.68 23.78 1.22
C VAL A 88 6.36 24.05 2.68
N ASP A 89 5.30 24.80 2.92
CA ASP A 89 4.77 25.08 4.26
C ASP A 89 4.03 23.83 4.79
N PHE A 90 4.76 23.00 5.54
CA PHE A 90 4.21 21.87 6.27
C PHE A 90 3.80 22.31 7.67
N ALA A 91 2.55 22.03 8.04
CA ALA A 91 2.05 22.34 9.38
C ALA A 91 2.81 21.58 10.47
N GLU A 92 3.19 20.34 10.20
CA GLU A 92 3.94 19.47 11.13
C GLU A 92 4.85 18.48 10.38
N VAL A 93 5.91 18.03 11.06
CA VAL A 93 6.85 17.03 10.56
C VAL A 93 6.92 15.86 11.55
N PHE A 94 6.68 14.66 11.06
CA PHE A 94 6.75 13.41 11.83
C PHE A 94 7.91 12.55 11.36
N PHE A 95 8.59 11.96 12.32
CA PHE A 95 9.63 10.96 12.11
C PHE A 95 9.11 9.62 12.59
N VAL A 96 8.95 8.65 11.68
CA VAL A 96 8.31 7.38 12.00
C VAL A 96 9.09 6.18 11.48
N SER A 97 8.87 5.04 12.10
CA SER A 97 9.18 3.74 11.53
C SER A 97 7.91 2.92 11.43
N ALA A 98 7.40 2.75 10.22
CA ALA A 98 6.27 1.86 9.99
C ALA A 98 6.61 0.39 10.31
N LEU A 99 7.89 0.02 10.31
CA LEU A 99 8.35 -1.33 10.63
C LEU A 99 8.28 -1.62 12.13
N THR A 100 8.74 -0.67 12.97
CA THR A 100 8.81 -0.85 14.42
C THR A 100 7.61 -0.26 15.15
N GLY A 101 6.84 0.62 14.49
CA GLY A 101 5.74 1.37 15.08
C GLY A 101 6.16 2.68 15.76
N ASP A 102 7.44 3.01 15.78
CA ASP A 102 7.96 4.23 16.41
C ASP A 102 7.39 5.48 15.72
N GLY A 103 6.88 6.46 16.50
CA GLY A 103 6.25 7.68 16.03
C GLY A 103 4.86 7.50 15.37
N VAL A 104 4.40 6.28 15.12
CA VAL A 104 3.10 6.01 14.47
C VAL A 104 1.91 6.36 15.37
N PRO A 105 1.91 6.06 16.68
CA PRO A 105 0.82 6.47 17.59
C PRO A 105 0.62 7.99 17.63
N GLU A 106 1.70 8.76 17.66
CA GLU A 106 1.68 10.23 17.71
C GLU A 106 1.13 10.81 16.40
N LEU A 107 1.58 10.28 15.25
CA LEU A 107 1.04 10.65 13.94
C LEU A 107 -0.46 10.36 13.87
N LYS A 108 -0.90 9.17 14.31
CA LYS A 108 -2.30 8.77 14.32
C LYS A 108 -3.15 9.68 15.19
N ALA A 109 -2.67 10.00 16.41
CA ALA A 109 -3.35 10.90 17.32
C ALA A 109 -3.48 12.33 16.75
N HIS A 110 -2.41 12.84 16.13
CA HIS A 110 -2.42 14.13 15.47
C HIS A 110 -3.40 14.16 14.29
N LEU A 111 -3.37 13.17 13.39
CA LEU A 111 -4.33 13.06 12.30
C LEU A 111 -5.77 13.01 12.80
N ALA A 112 -6.04 12.28 13.89
CA ALA A 112 -7.36 12.24 14.51
C ALA A 112 -7.82 13.62 14.98
N SER A 113 -6.92 14.41 15.59
CA SER A 113 -7.25 15.76 16.07
C SER A 113 -7.55 16.76 14.96
N LEU A 114 -7.11 16.50 13.74
CA LEU A 114 -7.37 17.35 12.57
C LEU A 114 -8.72 17.07 11.91
N MET A 115 -9.29 15.90 12.15
CA MET A 115 -10.53 15.49 11.47
C MET A 115 -11.74 16.08 12.18
N PRO A 116 -12.71 16.64 11.42
CA PRO A 116 -13.97 17.07 12.00
C PRO A 116 -14.78 15.88 12.49
N GLU A 117 -15.56 16.08 13.54
CA GLU A 117 -16.58 15.11 13.91
C GLU A 117 -17.65 15.01 12.82
N GLY A 118 -18.05 13.80 12.49
CA GLY A 118 -19.01 13.55 11.42
C GLY A 118 -19.61 12.14 11.47
N PRO A 119 -20.56 11.84 10.59
CA PRO A 119 -21.12 10.50 10.50
C PRO A 119 -20.07 9.48 10.07
N TRP A 120 -20.25 8.25 10.51
CA TRP A 120 -19.45 7.13 10.01
C TRP A 120 -19.72 6.92 8.53
N HIS A 121 -18.67 6.93 7.71
CA HIS A 121 -18.77 6.66 6.27
C HIS A 121 -18.78 5.18 5.94
N TYR A 122 -18.28 4.35 6.86
CA TYR A 122 -18.22 2.90 6.75
C TYR A 122 -18.79 2.26 8.00
N PRO A 123 -19.35 1.04 7.94
CA PRO A 123 -19.68 0.24 9.11
C PRO A 123 -18.49 0.09 10.04
N GLU A 124 -18.75 -0.09 11.34
CA GLU A 124 -17.71 -0.12 12.38
C GLU A 124 -16.72 -1.27 12.21
N ASP A 125 -17.15 -2.36 11.60
CA ASP A 125 -16.39 -3.57 11.28
C ASP A 125 -15.71 -3.52 9.89
N GLN A 126 -15.98 -2.48 9.09
CA GLN A 126 -15.41 -2.33 7.76
C GLN A 126 -14.11 -1.51 7.78
N VAL A 127 -12.98 -2.15 7.48
CA VAL A 127 -11.65 -1.53 7.49
C VAL A 127 -11.29 -0.87 6.15
N SER A 128 -11.91 -1.30 5.05
CA SER A 128 -11.60 -0.87 3.68
C SER A 128 -12.85 -0.92 2.80
N ASP A 129 -12.87 -0.17 1.72
CA ASP A 129 -13.85 -0.27 0.64
C ASP A 129 -13.63 -1.50 -0.26
N ALA A 130 -12.46 -2.13 -0.16
CA ALA A 130 -12.17 -3.37 -0.85
C ALA A 130 -12.99 -4.53 -0.27
N SER A 131 -13.66 -5.29 -1.13
CA SER A 131 -14.36 -6.50 -0.72
C SER A 131 -13.37 -7.53 -0.16
N GLU A 132 -13.81 -8.36 0.79
CA GLU A 132 -12.98 -9.48 1.34
C GLU A 132 -12.39 -10.37 0.22
N ARG A 133 -13.14 -10.52 -0.86
CA ARG A 133 -12.71 -11.26 -2.04
C ARG A 133 -11.49 -10.62 -2.73
N LEU A 134 -11.45 -9.30 -2.84
CA LEU A 134 -10.31 -8.56 -3.39
C LEU A 134 -9.14 -8.59 -2.41
N LEU A 135 -9.40 -8.39 -1.13
CA LEU A 135 -8.38 -8.45 -0.09
C LEU A 135 -7.69 -9.82 -0.06
N ALA A 136 -8.45 -10.90 -0.19
CA ALA A 136 -7.89 -12.24 -0.30
C ALA A 136 -7.02 -12.43 -1.55
N ALA A 137 -7.36 -11.78 -2.67
CA ALA A 137 -6.52 -11.81 -3.86
C ALA A 137 -5.21 -11.04 -3.68
N GLU A 138 -5.24 -9.91 -2.97
CA GLU A 138 -4.03 -9.14 -2.65
C GLU A 138 -3.08 -9.90 -1.72
N VAL A 139 -3.59 -10.60 -0.71
CA VAL A 139 -2.76 -11.48 0.15
C VAL A 139 -2.06 -12.56 -0.69
N THR A 140 -2.78 -13.19 -1.62
CA THR A 140 -2.18 -14.18 -2.52
C THR A 140 -1.16 -13.53 -3.46
N ARG A 141 -1.43 -12.34 -3.97
CA ARG A 141 -0.52 -11.56 -4.82
C ARG A 141 0.77 -11.20 -4.06
N GLU A 142 0.67 -10.82 -2.81
CA GLU A 142 1.84 -10.56 -1.96
C GLU A 142 2.73 -11.79 -1.82
N GLN A 143 2.14 -12.97 -1.55
CA GLN A 143 2.92 -14.22 -1.48
C GLN A 143 3.57 -14.58 -2.82
N LEU A 144 2.92 -14.23 -3.92
CA LEU A 144 3.47 -14.38 -5.27
C LEU A 144 4.69 -13.48 -5.45
N TYR A 145 4.63 -12.21 -5.04
CA TYR A 145 5.75 -11.27 -5.06
C TYR A 145 6.92 -11.70 -4.19
N ARG A 146 6.66 -12.25 -3.02
CA ARG A 146 7.71 -12.71 -2.10
C ARG A 146 8.46 -13.95 -2.58
N GLN A 147 7.81 -14.80 -3.39
CA GLN A 147 8.35 -16.09 -3.82
C GLN A 147 8.80 -16.15 -5.29
N LEU A 148 8.44 -15.15 -6.09
CA LEU A 148 8.92 -14.97 -7.45
C LEU A 148 9.99 -13.88 -7.51
N HIS A 149 10.89 -13.98 -8.48
CA HIS A 149 12.01 -13.06 -8.65
C HIS A 149 11.94 -12.35 -10.00
N GLU A 150 12.78 -11.31 -10.17
CA GLU A 150 12.92 -10.51 -11.37
C GLU A 150 11.62 -9.77 -11.75
N GLU A 151 11.28 -9.70 -13.03
CA GLU A 151 10.11 -8.99 -13.56
C GLU A 151 8.79 -9.80 -13.46
N LEU A 152 8.89 -11.08 -13.13
CA LEU A 152 7.73 -11.98 -13.15
C LEU A 152 6.59 -11.56 -12.21
N PRO A 153 6.85 -11.07 -11.00
CA PRO A 153 5.78 -10.55 -10.13
C PRO A 153 4.96 -9.44 -10.78
N TYR A 154 5.60 -8.54 -11.52
CA TYR A 154 4.96 -7.39 -12.17
C TYR A 154 4.14 -7.77 -13.40
N ASP A 155 4.49 -8.88 -14.04
CA ASP A 155 3.78 -9.44 -15.21
C ASP A 155 2.66 -10.42 -14.82
N SER A 156 2.39 -10.57 -13.51
CA SER A 156 1.40 -11.50 -12.99
C SER A 156 0.28 -10.79 -12.23
N ALA A 157 -0.91 -11.37 -12.26
CA ALA A 157 -2.07 -10.89 -11.52
C ALA A 157 -2.81 -12.05 -10.85
N VAL A 158 -3.46 -11.77 -9.72
CA VAL A 158 -4.37 -12.71 -9.06
C VAL A 158 -5.80 -12.24 -9.30
N ARG A 159 -6.60 -13.08 -9.95
CA ARG A 159 -8.01 -12.82 -10.20
C ARG A 159 -8.86 -13.64 -9.24
N PRO A 160 -9.72 -13.01 -8.43
CA PRO A 160 -10.65 -13.76 -7.60
C PRO A 160 -11.76 -14.36 -8.45
N GLU A 161 -12.01 -15.67 -8.31
CA GLU A 161 -13.10 -16.38 -8.99
C GLU A 161 -14.32 -16.55 -8.09
N SER A 162 -14.12 -17.12 -6.89
CA SER A 162 -15.18 -17.27 -5.90
C SER A 162 -14.69 -17.03 -4.49
N TYR A 163 -15.61 -16.61 -3.63
CA TYR A 163 -15.42 -16.43 -2.19
C TYR A 163 -16.73 -16.81 -1.51
N GLN A 164 -16.74 -17.87 -0.73
CA GLN A 164 -17.95 -18.43 -0.16
C GLN A 164 -17.73 -18.89 1.28
N GLN A 165 -18.65 -18.55 2.15
CA GLN A 165 -18.70 -19.11 3.49
C GLN A 165 -19.36 -20.49 3.46
N ARG A 166 -18.72 -21.49 4.01
CA ARG A 166 -19.22 -22.85 4.16
C ARG A 166 -20.13 -22.97 5.39
N LYS A 167 -20.91 -24.03 5.44
CA LYS A 167 -21.83 -24.30 6.56
C LYS A 167 -21.11 -24.52 7.90
N ASP A 168 -19.87 -24.93 7.89
CA ASP A 168 -19.01 -25.12 9.06
C ASP A 168 -18.32 -23.83 9.54
N GLY A 169 -18.62 -22.69 8.92
CA GLY A 169 -18.02 -21.40 9.22
C GLY A 169 -16.67 -21.15 8.56
N SER A 170 -16.10 -22.13 7.87
CA SER A 170 -14.87 -21.94 7.09
C SER A 170 -15.14 -21.17 5.79
N ILE A 171 -14.09 -20.60 5.21
CA ILE A 171 -14.19 -19.84 3.96
C ILE A 171 -13.50 -20.61 2.83
N GLU A 172 -14.20 -20.76 1.71
CA GLU A 172 -13.68 -21.33 0.48
C GLU A 172 -13.41 -20.25 -0.55
N ILE A 173 -12.17 -20.22 -1.06
CA ILE A 173 -11.68 -19.19 -1.98
C ILE A 173 -11.06 -19.87 -3.20
N HIS A 174 -11.52 -19.48 -4.39
CA HIS A 174 -10.89 -19.85 -5.67
C HIS A 174 -10.32 -18.62 -6.33
N GLN A 175 -9.07 -18.75 -6.79
CA GLN A 175 -8.34 -17.66 -7.44
C GLN A 175 -7.55 -18.18 -8.61
N GLN A 176 -7.45 -17.35 -9.64
CA GLN A 176 -6.66 -17.62 -10.84
C GLN A 176 -5.40 -16.76 -10.84
N ILE A 177 -4.23 -17.38 -11.00
CA ILE A 177 -2.98 -16.67 -11.25
C ILE A 177 -2.82 -16.52 -12.77
N VAL A 178 -2.85 -15.28 -13.22
CA VAL A 178 -2.68 -14.91 -14.62
C VAL A 178 -1.28 -14.41 -14.85
N VAL A 179 -0.62 -14.87 -15.90
CA VAL A 179 0.72 -14.45 -16.30
C VAL A 179 0.70 -13.79 -17.68
N GLY A 180 1.59 -12.84 -17.90
CA GLY A 180 1.64 -12.07 -19.15
C GLY A 180 2.05 -12.92 -20.36
N ARG A 181 2.85 -13.97 -20.14
CA ARG A 181 3.38 -14.83 -21.24
C ARG A 181 3.29 -16.30 -20.85
N ALA A 182 2.99 -17.17 -21.83
CA ALA A 182 2.90 -18.62 -21.62
C ALA A 182 4.20 -19.24 -21.07
N SER A 183 5.37 -18.68 -21.40
CA SER A 183 6.67 -19.11 -20.90
C SER A 183 6.87 -18.91 -19.40
N GLN A 184 6.08 -18.04 -18.78
CA GLN A 184 6.13 -17.74 -17.33
C GLN A 184 5.35 -18.76 -16.50
N LYS A 185 4.38 -19.45 -17.10
CA LYS A 185 3.54 -20.44 -16.41
C LYS A 185 4.35 -21.56 -15.72
N PRO A 186 5.35 -22.20 -16.35
CA PRO A 186 6.18 -23.20 -15.69
C PRO A 186 6.96 -22.65 -14.49
N ILE A 187 7.33 -21.37 -14.51
CA ILE A 187 8.08 -20.72 -13.43
C ILE A 187 7.17 -20.53 -12.21
N VAL A 188 5.93 -20.07 -12.40
CA VAL A 188 4.93 -19.94 -11.33
C VAL A 188 4.53 -21.30 -10.75
N LEU A 189 4.33 -22.28 -11.61
CA LEU A 189 4.03 -23.65 -11.15
C LEU A 189 5.19 -24.26 -10.35
N GLY A 190 6.41 -24.05 -10.82
CA GLY A 190 7.60 -24.71 -10.27
C GLY A 190 7.66 -26.19 -10.60
N LYS A 191 8.74 -26.85 -10.18
CA LYS A 191 8.93 -28.29 -10.44
C LYS A 191 7.80 -29.10 -9.77
N ARG A 192 7.00 -29.82 -10.58
CA ARG A 192 5.84 -30.62 -10.14
C ARG A 192 4.81 -29.82 -9.32
N GLY A 193 4.64 -28.52 -9.59
CA GLY A 193 3.69 -27.67 -8.86
C GLY A 193 4.16 -27.21 -7.47
N ALA A 194 5.43 -27.40 -7.11
CA ALA A 194 5.92 -27.10 -5.75
C ALA A 194 5.82 -25.62 -5.41
N ARG A 195 6.02 -24.70 -6.37
CA ARG A 195 6.01 -23.27 -6.08
C ARG A 195 4.59 -22.74 -5.89
N ILE A 196 3.66 -23.07 -6.79
CA ILE A 196 2.26 -22.68 -6.61
C ILE A 196 1.67 -23.24 -5.32
N LYS A 197 2.08 -24.46 -4.92
CA LYS A 197 1.72 -25.05 -3.64
C LYS A 197 2.25 -24.22 -2.46
N ALA A 198 3.51 -23.83 -2.48
CA ALA A 198 4.13 -23.02 -1.42
C ALA A 198 3.46 -21.63 -1.32
N ILE A 199 3.16 -20.97 -2.46
CA ILE A 199 2.39 -19.73 -2.51
C ILE A 199 1.02 -19.92 -1.86
N GLY A 200 0.28 -20.96 -2.25
CA GLY A 200 -1.04 -21.27 -1.71
C GLY A 200 -1.02 -21.59 -0.21
N GLU A 201 -0.02 -22.31 0.29
CA GLU A 201 0.14 -22.59 1.72
C GLU A 201 0.41 -21.32 2.54
N ALA A 202 1.30 -20.45 2.06
CA ALA A 202 1.62 -19.19 2.72
C ALA A 202 0.41 -18.25 2.73
N ALA A 203 -0.24 -18.06 1.59
CA ALA A 203 -1.44 -17.22 1.48
C ALA A 203 -2.59 -17.73 2.36
N ARG A 204 -2.85 -19.04 2.35
CA ARG A 204 -3.88 -19.65 3.19
C ARG A 204 -3.63 -19.42 4.68
N LYS A 205 -2.38 -19.59 5.13
CA LYS A 205 -2.00 -19.35 6.53
C LYS A 205 -2.27 -17.91 6.95
N GLU A 206 -1.88 -16.98 6.12
CA GLU A 206 -2.08 -15.56 6.38
C GLU A 206 -3.55 -15.16 6.35
N LEU A 207 -4.31 -15.64 5.36
CA LEU A 207 -5.77 -15.43 5.27
C LEU A 207 -6.49 -16.00 6.48
N SER A 208 -6.13 -17.22 6.93
CA SER A 208 -6.75 -17.81 8.12
C SER A 208 -6.47 -17.02 9.39
N ALA A 209 -5.27 -16.46 9.53
CA ALA A 209 -4.92 -15.60 10.66
C ALA A 209 -5.67 -14.27 10.62
N MET A 210 -5.79 -13.68 9.44
CA MET A 210 -6.45 -12.38 9.24
C MET A 210 -7.97 -12.48 9.44
N LEU A 211 -8.60 -13.53 8.91
CA LEU A 211 -10.06 -13.72 8.96
C LEU A 211 -10.54 -14.41 10.25
N GLY A 212 -9.62 -14.95 11.06
CA GLY A 212 -9.96 -15.65 12.30
C GLY A 212 -10.68 -16.98 12.12
N VAL A 213 -10.78 -17.49 10.89
CA VAL A 213 -11.47 -18.75 10.54
C VAL A 213 -10.62 -19.62 9.60
N PRO A 214 -10.88 -20.93 9.52
CA PRO A 214 -10.20 -21.80 8.56
C PRO A 214 -10.49 -21.37 7.11
N VAL A 215 -9.44 -21.32 6.29
CA VAL A 215 -9.55 -20.97 4.86
C VAL A 215 -9.15 -22.16 3.98
N HIS A 216 -9.95 -22.44 2.97
CA HIS A 216 -9.67 -23.39 1.89
C HIS A 216 -9.37 -22.58 0.63
N LEU A 217 -8.08 -22.44 0.29
CA LEU A 217 -7.64 -21.68 -0.87
C LEU A 217 -7.26 -22.62 -2.02
N TYR A 218 -7.85 -22.38 -3.19
CA TYR A 218 -7.58 -23.09 -4.44
C TYR A 218 -7.03 -22.11 -5.47
N LEU A 219 -5.83 -22.43 -6.00
CA LEU A 219 -5.13 -21.63 -7.01
C LEU A 219 -5.05 -22.39 -8.33
N HIS A 220 -5.35 -21.70 -9.43
CA HIS A 220 -5.19 -22.27 -10.79
C HIS A 220 -4.29 -21.40 -11.65
#